data_487b97807790e6bf98a01a3722e83586
#
_entry.id   487b97807790e6bf98a01a3722e83586
#
_cell.length_a   1.000
_cell.length_b   1.000
_cell.length_c   1.000
_cell.angle_alpha   90.00
_cell.angle_beta   90.00
_cell.angle_gamma   90.00
#
_symmetry.space_group_name_H-M   'P 1'
#
loop_
_entity.id
_entity.type
_entity.pdbx_description
1 polymer ?
#
loop_
_entity_poly.entity_id
_entity_poly.type
_entity_poly.pdbx_seq_one_letter_code
_entity_poly.pdbx_strand_id
1 'polypeptide(L)'
;NQLRGDIKVEVEKMREVLLTDIAFVEASEIQGEIVAGDISYNDIVKAMPSNGDVSMFTVSGGEILDALEMAARLFPVNNEGFLQVSGITFDIQETVKSSVTVDEKGNFTGVKREYRVTNVMVGGKELDLMGDYTVAATEAFLTGKTGYTMFEEVGKKISNITTDNQALYQYIAKELKGKVPAVYSEQAGRIDYIKLARQSQIDAEIESGVAERMENYSEEIAALREEIAIQKEIIAVKSVQIKASSALQRSGSKRKVKLSWRLSEKVDGLKYQIYKSQKRNSGYKKCFTTSKQTFTNTSGLKKGKTYYYKVRGYKYLGGKYYYTAWSNVSYRKIS
;
A
#
# COMPACT_ATOMS: atom_id res chain seq x y z
N ASN A 1 26.10 7.44 13.93
CA ASN A 1 25.12 8.46 14.38
C ASN A 1 25.17 9.78 13.57
N GLN A 2 26.28 10.14 12.93
CA GLN A 2 26.41 11.31 12.06
C GLN A 2 25.76 11.12 10.68
N LEU A 3 25.86 9.95 10.08
CA LEU A 3 25.21 9.55 8.82
C LEU A 3 23.70 9.84 8.74
N ARG A 4 23.01 9.92 9.87
CA ARG A 4 21.56 10.10 9.92
C ARG A 4 21.05 11.53 9.68
N GLY A 5 21.90 12.54 9.88
CA GLY A 5 21.52 13.94 9.65
C GLY A 5 21.43 14.28 8.16
N ASP A 6 22.40 13.79 7.38
CA ASP A 6 22.49 14.05 5.95
C ASP A 6 21.36 13.37 5.18
N ILE A 7 20.98 12.14 5.60
CA ILE A 7 19.82 11.38 5.10
C ILE A 7 18.52 12.15 5.24
N LYS A 8 18.34 12.85 6.38
CA LYS A 8 17.14 13.64 6.65
C LYS A 8 16.96 14.78 5.65
N VAL A 9 18.04 15.48 5.34
CA VAL A 9 18.03 16.60 4.38
C VAL A 9 17.57 16.13 3.02
N GLU A 10 18.01 14.96 2.58
CA GLU A 10 17.75 14.47 1.24
C GLU A 10 16.32 14.03 1.03
N VAL A 11 15.81 13.15 1.90
CA VAL A 11 14.45 12.63 1.76
C VAL A 11 13.41 13.75 1.88
N GLU A 12 13.59 14.70 2.82
CA GLU A 12 12.70 15.86 2.93
C GLU A 12 12.61 16.66 1.65
N LYS A 13 13.71 16.75 0.97
CA LYS A 13 13.91 17.50 -0.19
C LYS A 13 13.30 16.94 -1.46
N MET A 14 13.42 15.65 -1.72
CA MET A 14 12.69 15.03 -2.81
C MET A 14 11.19 15.34 -2.67
N ARG A 15 10.66 15.23 -1.47
CA ARG A 15 9.27 15.53 -1.16
C ARG A 15 8.91 17.00 -1.42
N GLU A 16 9.72 17.95 -0.95
CA GLU A 16 9.41 19.39 -1.04
C GLU A 16 9.61 19.94 -2.46
N VAL A 17 10.68 19.56 -3.13
CA VAL A 17 10.97 20.01 -4.50
C VAL A 17 9.95 19.47 -5.50
N LEU A 18 9.48 18.25 -5.30
CA LEU A 18 8.52 17.60 -6.19
C LEU A 18 7.06 17.78 -5.74
N LEU A 19 6.83 18.41 -4.58
CA LEU A 19 5.50 18.61 -4.00
C LEU A 19 4.70 17.31 -3.86
N THR A 20 5.39 16.23 -3.44
CA THR A 20 4.78 14.93 -3.20
C THR A 20 4.34 14.78 -1.74
N ASP A 21 3.41 13.85 -1.49
CA ASP A 21 2.97 13.52 -0.13
C ASP A 21 4.10 12.85 0.66
N ILE A 22 4.86 11.97 -0.01
CA ILE A 22 5.89 11.11 0.57
C ILE A 22 7.15 11.13 -0.31
N ALA A 23 8.31 10.92 0.31
CA ALA A 23 9.52 10.56 -0.40
C ALA A 23 10.20 9.36 0.26
N PHE A 24 10.80 8.48 -0.57
CA PHE A 24 11.60 7.33 -0.18
C PHE A 24 13.00 7.40 -0.75
N VAL A 25 13.99 7.03 0.09
CA VAL A 25 15.39 6.82 -0.30
C VAL A 25 15.87 5.55 0.36
N GLU A 26 16.48 4.63 -0.39
CA GLU A 26 17.08 3.44 0.19
C GLU A 26 18.38 3.80 0.91
N ALA A 27 18.65 3.14 2.03
CA ALA A 27 19.88 3.38 2.81
C ALA A 27 21.16 3.12 2.00
N SER A 28 21.11 2.22 1.01
CA SER A 28 22.21 1.91 0.09
C SER A 28 22.57 3.07 -0.86
N GLU A 29 21.65 3.98 -1.13
CA GLU A 29 21.90 5.14 -2.00
C GLU A 29 22.75 6.21 -1.30
N ILE A 30 22.86 6.16 0.02
CA ILE A 30 23.61 7.11 0.85
C ILE A 30 24.90 6.44 1.31
N GLN A 31 26.01 6.83 0.70
CA GLN A 31 27.31 6.18 0.91
C GLN A 31 28.34 7.05 1.64
N GLY A 32 28.02 8.31 1.88
CA GLY A 32 28.93 9.26 2.55
C GLY A 32 28.20 10.19 3.50
N GLU A 33 28.97 11.01 4.19
CA GLU A 33 28.49 12.10 5.04
C GLU A 33 28.90 13.46 4.47
N ILE A 34 28.08 14.48 4.69
CA ILE A 34 28.42 15.87 4.43
C ILE A 34 28.90 16.48 5.75
N VAL A 35 30.18 16.83 5.81
CA VAL A 35 30.81 17.39 7.00
C VAL A 35 30.38 18.85 7.17
N ALA A 36 30.11 19.27 8.41
CA ALA A 36 29.78 20.66 8.70
C ALA A 36 30.88 21.63 8.20
N GLY A 37 30.47 22.69 7.50
CA GLY A 37 31.35 23.69 6.90
C GLY A 37 30.84 24.16 5.54
N ASP A 38 31.74 24.62 4.69
CA ASP A 38 31.44 24.99 3.31
C ASP A 38 31.16 23.72 2.48
N ILE A 39 29.97 23.58 1.96
CA ILE A 39 29.53 22.40 1.21
C ILE A 39 29.70 22.67 -0.28
N SER A 40 30.54 21.86 -0.92
CA SER A 40 30.68 21.86 -2.36
C SER A 40 29.77 20.82 -3.04
N TYR A 41 29.52 20.99 -4.35
CA TYR A 41 28.76 19.98 -5.10
C TYR A 41 29.47 18.60 -5.11
N ASN A 42 30.77 18.59 -5.01
CA ASN A 42 31.54 17.34 -4.93
C ASN A 42 31.32 16.59 -3.59
N ASP A 43 31.01 17.29 -2.51
CA ASP A 43 30.68 16.65 -1.23
C ASP A 43 29.30 15.98 -1.32
N ILE A 44 28.38 16.58 -2.07
CA ILE A 44 27.08 15.99 -2.39
C ILE A 44 27.26 14.71 -3.22
N VAL A 45 28.06 14.77 -4.29
CA VAL A 45 28.34 13.60 -5.14
C VAL A 45 29.03 12.47 -4.37
N LYS A 46 29.88 12.78 -3.41
CA LYS A 46 30.51 11.76 -2.55
C LYS A 46 29.50 11.11 -1.59
N ALA A 47 28.56 11.89 -1.07
CA ALA A 47 27.52 11.37 -0.19
C ALA A 47 26.53 10.47 -0.96
N MET A 48 26.25 10.80 -2.22
CA MET A 48 25.33 10.10 -3.09
C MET A 48 25.92 9.85 -4.48
N PRO A 49 26.74 8.85 -4.61
CA PRO A 49 27.48 8.61 -5.86
C PRO A 49 26.61 8.05 -7.00
N SER A 50 25.42 7.55 -6.72
CA SER A 50 24.52 6.97 -7.71
C SER A 50 24.04 7.98 -8.75
N ASN A 51 23.82 9.24 -8.35
CA ASN A 51 23.22 10.29 -9.18
C ASN A 51 21.97 9.79 -9.92
N GLY A 52 21.08 9.10 -9.18
CA GLY A 52 19.91 8.42 -9.74
C GLY A 52 18.85 9.41 -10.22
N ASP A 53 18.21 9.07 -11.32
CA ASP A 53 17.05 9.82 -11.81
C ASP A 53 15.88 9.71 -10.81
N VAL A 54 15.34 10.84 -10.39
CA VAL A 54 14.20 10.92 -9.48
C VAL A 54 12.92 11.06 -10.27
N SER A 55 11.95 10.25 -9.88
CA SER A 55 10.62 10.19 -10.48
C SER A 55 9.53 10.35 -9.43
N MET A 56 8.35 10.77 -9.87
CA MET A 56 7.15 10.84 -9.06
C MET A 56 6.11 9.85 -9.59
N PHE A 57 5.40 9.19 -8.70
CA PHE A 57 4.36 8.23 -9.05
C PHE A 57 3.23 8.24 -8.02
N THR A 58 2.09 7.68 -8.39
CA THR A 58 0.93 7.58 -7.52
C THR A 58 0.69 6.13 -7.14
N VAL A 59 0.61 5.86 -5.86
CA VAL A 59 0.41 4.52 -5.28
C VAL A 59 -0.70 4.52 -4.24
N SER A 60 -1.25 3.36 -3.97
CA SER A 60 -2.19 3.16 -2.88
C SER A 60 -1.49 3.12 -1.51
N GLY A 61 -2.23 3.46 -0.45
CA GLY A 61 -1.73 3.29 0.91
C GLY A 61 -1.37 1.84 1.25
N GLY A 62 -2.02 0.86 0.61
CA GLY A 62 -1.68 -0.55 0.77
C GLY A 62 -0.27 -0.87 0.25
N GLU A 63 0.10 -0.37 -0.93
CA GLU A 63 1.44 -0.52 -1.50
C GLU A 63 2.50 0.20 -0.66
N ILE A 64 2.15 1.37 -0.07
CA ILE A 64 3.03 2.06 0.89
C ILE A 64 3.27 1.19 2.12
N LEU A 65 2.23 0.63 2.72
CA LEU A 65 2.37 -0.22 3.89
C LEU A 65 3.22 -1.46 3.60
N ASP A 66 3.03 -2.09 2.45
CA ASP A 66 3.85 -3.22 2.00
C ASP A 66 5.33 -2.83 1.82
N ALA A 67 5.60 -1.65 1.30
CA ALA A 67 6.96 -1.14 1.17
C ALA A 67 7.62 -0.89 2.53
N LEU A 68 6.90 -0.32 3.49
CA LEU A 68 7.40 -0.13 4.85
C LEU A 68 7.66 -1.47 5.56
N GLU A 69 6.82 -2.48 5.37
CA GLU A 69 7.03 -3.83 5.87
C GLU A 69 8.27 -4.49 5.25
N MET A 70 8.43 -4.35 3.93
CA MET A 70 9.62 -4.84 3.21
C MET A 70 10.89 -4.15 3.74
N ALA A 71 10.86 -2.84 3.98
CA ALA A 71 11.96 -2.09 4.57
C ALA A 71 12.31 -2.61 5.97
N ALA A 72 11.29 -2.82 6.80
CA ALA A 72 11.44 -3.26 8.19
C ALA A 72 11.76 -4.75 8.35
N ARG A 73 11.74 -5.56 7.28
CA ARG A 73 11.80 -7.03 7.36
C ARG A 73 12.96 -7.60 8.16
N LEU A 74 14.13 -6.99 8.06
CA LEU A 74 15.36 -7.46 8.73
C LEU A 74 15.62 -6.77 10.07
N PHE A 75 14.83 -5.76 10.45
CA PHE A 75 15.01 -5.06 11.71
C PHE A 75 15.00 -6.04 12.92
N PRO A 76 15.91 -5.92 13.91
CA PRO A 76 16.85 -4.81 14.14
C PRO A 76 18.23 -4.95 13.43
N VAL A 77 18.38 -5.91 12.53
CA VAL A 77 19.61 -6.10 11.75
C VAL A 77 19.70 -5.02 10.67
N ASN A 78 20.92 -4.57 10.38
CA ASN A 78 21.14 -3.61 9.30
C ASN A 78 20.61 -4.16 7.98
N ASN A 79 19.92 -3.31 7.23
CA ASN A 79 19.34 -3.59 5.95
C ASN A 79 19.68 -2.45 4.98
N GLU A 80 20.46 -2.72 3.97
CA GLU A 80 20.82 -1.74 2.94
C GLU A 80 19.61 -1.25 2.14
N GLY A 81 18.59 -2.08 2.00
CA GLY A 81 17.29 -1.71 1.43
C GLY A 81 16.34 -1.04 2.41
N PHE A 82 16.77 -0.64 3.64
CA PHE A 82 15.90 0.07 4.57
C PHE A 82 15.55 1.45 4.03
N LEU A 83 14.27 1.82 4.11
CA LEU A 83 13.78 3.10 3.60
C LEU A 83 13.98 4.23 4.60
N GLN A 84 14.63 5.27 4.13
CA GLN A 84 14.56 6.59 4.73
C GLN A 84 13.35 7.31 4.17
N VAL A 85 12.58 7.98 5.03
CA VAL A 85 11.26 8.47 4.67
C VAL A 85 11.08 9.95 4.97
N SER A 86 10.27 10.64 4.15
CA SER A 86 9.77 11.99 4.44
C SER A 86 8.27 12.08 4.16
N GLY A 87 7.56 12.92 4.91
CA GLY A 87 6.11 13.08 4.80
C GLY A 87 5.29 11.97 5.47
N ILE A 88 5.94 10.93 5.98
CA ILE A 88 5.32 9.77 6.62
C ILE A 88 6.03 9.45 7.94
N THR A 89 5.28 9.00 8.93
CA THR A 89 5.78 8.47 10.21
C THR A 89 5.17 7.11 10.47
N PHE A 90 5.89 6.24 11.18
CA PHE A 90 5.40 4.92 11.54
C PHE A 90 6.19 4.30 12.69
N ASP A 91 5.60 3.28 13.32
CA ASP A 91 6.21 2.49 14.36
C ASP A 91 6.63 1.12 13.81
N ILE A 92 7.76 0.59 14.31
CA ILE A 92 8.16 -0.81 14.08
C ILE A 92 8.04 -1.58 15.40
N GLN A 93 7.16 -2.57 15.42
CA GLN A 93 6.98 -3.46 16.56
C GLN A 93 8.11 -4.49 16.61
N GLU A 94 9.04 -4.35 17.55
CA GLU A 94 10.21 -5.25 17.68
C GLU A 94 9.78 -6.69 18.01
N THR A 95 8.71 -6.85 18.77
CA THR A 95 8.16 -8.14 19.21
C THR A 95 7.45 -8.93 18.09
N VAL A 96 7.01 -8.23 17.04
CA VAL A 96 6.36 -8.87 15.90
C VAL A 96 7.42 -9.28 14.89
N LYS A 97 7.55 -10.59 14.66
CA LYS A 97 8.46 -11.11 13.64
C LYS A 97 7.95 -10.76 12.25
N SER A 98 8.84 -10.29 11.38
CA SER A 98 8.47 -10.06 9.99
C SER A 98 7.86 -11.31 9.35
N SER A 99 6.78 -11.12 8.63
CA SER A 99 6.10 -12.15 7.83
C SER A 99 6.17 -11.85 6.33
N VAL A 100 7.03 -10.92 5.93
CA VAL A 100 7.36 -10.62 4.54
C VAL A 100 7.89 -11.86 3.85
N THR A 101 7.41 -12.11 2.65
CA THR A 101 7.92 -13.14 1.76
C THR A 101 8.63 -12.52 0.58
N VAL A 102 9.72 -13.13 0.19
CA VAL A 102 10.50 -12.73 -0.99
C VAL A 102 10.74 -13.94 -1.88
N ASP A 103 10.98 -13.72 -3.16
CA ASP A 103 11.41 -14.73 -4.11
C ASP A 103 12.90 -15.08 -3.94
N GLU A 104 13.43 -15.95 -4.79
CA GLU A 104 14.84 -16.37 -4.79
C GLU A 104 15.83 -15.21 -5.07
N LYS A 105 15.35 -14.12 -5.64
CA LYS A 105 16.14 -12.92 -5.95
C LYS A 105 16.04 -11.84 -4.86
N GLY A 106 15.20 -12.07 -3.83
CA GLY A 106 14.93 -11.12 -2.77
C GLY A 106 13.82 -10.11 -3.07
N ASN A 107 13.06 -10.32 -4.15
CA ASN A 107 11.93 -9.45 -4.50
C ASN A 107 10.73 -9.75 -3.61
N PHE A 108 10.03 -8.70 -3.22
CA PHE A 108 8.82 -8.80 -2.40
C PHE A 108 7.73 -9.61 -3.11
N THR A 109 7.13 -10.55 -2.39
CA THR A 109 6.01 -11.37 -2.88
C THR A 109 4.76 -11.28 -2.01
N GLY A 110 4.83 -10.57 -0.89
CA GLY A 110 3.69 -10.33 0.00
C GLY A 110 4.01 -10.42 1.48
N VAL A 111 2.98 -10.23 2.28
CA VAL A 111 3.01 -10.37 3.75
C VAL A 111 2.03 -11.46 4.15
N LYS A 112 2.51 -12.50 4.86
CA LYS A 112 1.71 -13.71 5.17
C LYS A 112 0.82 -13.59 6.40
N ARG A 113 1.21 -12.76 7.36
CA ARG A 113 0.56 -12.66 8.67
C ARG A 113 0.28 -11.19 9.00
N GLU A 114 0.44 -10.84 10.26
CA GLU A 114 0.34 -9.46 10.73
C GLU A 114 1.53 -8.62 10.29
N TYR A 115 1.27 -7.35 10.10
CA TYR A 115 2.29 -6.34 9.83
C TYR A 115 2.97 -5.94 11.14
N ARG A 116 4.28 -5.77 11.12
CA ARG A 116 5.04 -5.21 12.24
C ARG A 116 5.12 -3.68 12.19
N VAL A 117 4.86 -3.10 11.03
CA VAL A 117 4.71 -1.66 10.86
C VAL A 117 3.30 -1.24 11.26
N THR A 118 3.21 -0.27 12.17
CA THR A 118 1.95 0.20 12.73
C THR A 118 1.95 1.73 12.83
N ASN A 119 0.82 2.33 13.18
CA ASN A 119 0.67 3.78 13.37
C ASN A 119 1.21 4.61 12.20
N VAL A 120 0.94 4.17 10.98
CA VAL A 120 1.43 4.85 9.78
C VAL A 120 0.61 6.12 9.55
N MET A 121 1.30 7.28 9.57
CA MET A 121 0.70 8.59 9.38
C MET A 121 1.31 9.31 8.20
N VAL A 122 0.51 9.85 7.30
CA VAL A 122 0.94 10.70 6.18
C VAL A 122 0.41 12.10 6.38
N GLY A 123 1.30 13.09 6.44
CA GLY A 123 0.91 14.47 6.71
C GLY A 123 0.13 14.65 8.02
N GLY A 124 0.39 13.81 9.03
CA GLY A 124 -0.29 13.80 10.33
C GLY A 124 -1.67 13.16 10.34
N LYS A 125 -2.06 12.44 9.27
CA LYS A 125 -3.32 11.69 9.17
C LYS A 125 -3.00 10.21 9.02
N GLU A 126 -3.87 9.35 9.58
CA GLU A 126 -3.74 7.91 9.43
C GLU A 126 -3.76 7.49 7.95
N LEU A 127 -2.89 6.55 7.58
CA LEU A 127 -2.78 6.05 6.22
C LEU A 127 -4.07 5.38 5.77
N ASP A 128 -4.73 5.94 4.76
CA ASP A 128 -5.85 5.25 4.10
C ASP A 128 -5.29 4.24 3.08
N LEU A 129 -5.44 2.96 3.39
CA LEU A 129 -4.91 1.87 2.54
C LEU A 129 -5.49 1.87 1.11
N MET A 130 -6.63 2.51 0.91
CA MET A 130 -7.29 2.65 -0.40
C MET A 130 -7.12 4.04 -1.00
N GLY A 131 -6.48 4.95 -0.27
CA GLY A 131 -6.16 6.29 -0.72
C GLY A 131 -5.01 6.30 -1.72
N ASP A 132 -5.01 7.26 -2.61
CA ASP A 132 -3.91 7.52 -3.55
C ASP A 132 -2.95 8.54 -2.93
N TYR A 133 -1.65 8.23 -2.99
CA TYR A 133 -0.58 9.08 -2.50
C TYR A 133 0.48 9.29 -3.58
N THR A 134 0.99 10.50 -3.66
CA THR A 134 2.13 10.81 -4.51
C THR A 134 3.43 10.53 -3.77
N VAL A 135 4.33 9.78 -4.42
CA VAL A 135 5.62 9.39 -3.86
C VAL A 135 6.74 9.81 -4.79
N ALA A 136 7.80 10.40 -4.22
CA ALA A 136 9.05 10.66 -4.89
C ALA A 136 10.10 9.61 -4.50
N ALA A 137 10.78 9.03 -5.47
CA ALA A 137 11.91 8.12 -5.27
C ALA A 137 12.75 8.01 -6.54
N THR A 138 13.88 7.29 -6.45
CA THR A 138 14.71 7.01 -7.62
C THR A 138 13.99 6.08 -8.61
N GLU A 139 14.31 6.21 -9.89
CA GLU A 139 13.75 5.37 -10.94
C GLU A 139 14.06 3.87 -10.71
N ALA A 140 15.23 3.56 -10.17
CA ALA A 140 15.62 2.18 -9.84
C ALA A 140 14.68 1.56 -8.80
N PHE A 141 14.34 2.33 -7.76
CA PHE A 141 13.38 1.92 -6.74
C PHE A 141 11.98 1.67 -7.33
N LEU A 142 11.51 2.57 -8.20
CA LEU A 142 10.17 2.52 -8.81
C LEU A 142 9.98 1.39 -9.81
N THR A 143 11.06 0.88 -10.39
CA THR A 143 11.02 -0.23 -11.36
C THR A 143 11.17 -1.60 -10.71
N GLY A 144 11.09 -1.69 -9.39
CA GLY A 144 11.22 -2.93 -8.63
C GLY A 144 12.63 -3.54 -8.62
N LYS A 145 13.63 -2.89 -9.24
CA LYS A 145 15.00 -3.42 -9.36
C LYS A 145 15.68 -3.66 -8.03
N THR A 146 15.22 -2.99 -6.98
CA THR A 146 15.74 -3.09 -5.61
C THR A 146 14.94 -4.04 -4.74
N GLY A 147 14.00 -4.80 -5.33
CA GLY A 147 13.16 -5.77 -4.65
C GLY A 147 11.81 -5.25 -4.17
N TYR A 148 11.51 -3.98 -4.37
CA TYR A 148 10.22 -3.34 -4.04
C TYR A 148 9.23 -3.49 -5.19
N THR A 149 8.89 -4.73 -5.54
CA THR A 149 8.06 -5.09 -6.70
C THR A 149 6.62 -4.63 -6.61
N MET A 150 6.13 -4.23 -5.41
CA MET A 150 4.80 -3.64 -5.27
C MET A 150 4.60 -2.39 -6.13
N PHE A 151 5.69 -1.74 -6.58
CA PHE A 151 5.64 -0.54 -7.39
C PHE A 151 5.79 -0.76 -8.90
N GLU A 152 5.97 -2.00 -9.38
CA GLU A 152 6.18 -2.29 -10.81
C GLU A 152 4.99 -1.92 -11.72
N GLU A 153 3.77 -1.96 -11.18
CA GLU A 153 2.53 -1.70 -11.94
C GLU A 153 1.82 -0.39 -11.54
N VAL A 154 2.58 0.62 -11.10
CA VAL A 154 1.99 1.90 -10.67
C VAL A 154 1.35 2.67 -11.83
N GLY A 155 0.16 3.23 -11.56
CA GLY A 155 -0.72 3.74 -12.62
C GLY A 155 -0.32 5.07 -13.25
N LYS A 156 0.34 5.99 -12.52
CA LYS A 156 0.78 7.30 -13.01
C LYS A 156 2.21 7.54 -12.57
N LYS A 157 3.06 7.86 -13.54
CA LYS A 157 4.47 8.12 -13.32
C LYS A 157 4.91 9.33 -14.12
N ILE A 158 5.67 10.22 -13.49
CA ILE A 158 6.42 11.29 -14.14
C ILE A 158 7.89 10.98 -13.91
N SER A 159 8.57 10.60 -14.98
CA SER A 159 9.96 10.13 -14.93
C SER A 159 10.95 11.27 -15.17
N ASN A 160 12.16 11.08 -14.65
CA ASN A 160 13.34 11.92 -14.93
C ASN A 160 13.09 13.41 -14.66
N ILE A 161 12.49 13.72 -13.49
CA ILE A 161 12.20 15.11 -13.12
C ILE A 161 13.49 15.83 -12.74
N THR A 162 14.37 15.16 -12.02
CA THR A 162 15.68 15.65 -11.56
C THR A 162 16.54 14.46 -11.21
N THR A 163 17.79 14.67 -10.79
CA THR A 163 18.58 13.63 -10.14
C THR A 163 18.63 13.90 -8.63
N ASP A 164 18.92 12.85 -7.85
CA ASP A 164 19.06 12.90 -6.41
C ASP A 164 20.08 13.98 -5.98
N ASN A 165 21.28 14.00 -6.59
CA ASN A 165 22.30 15.01 -6.35
C ASN A 165 21.83 16.43 -6.67
N GLN A 166 21.17 16.61 -7.82
CA GLN A 166 20.67 17.92 -8.22
C GLN A 166 19.55 18.39 -7.31
N ALA A 167 18.69 17.46 -6.92
CA ALA A 167 17.69 17.71 -5.94
C ALA A 167 18.34 18.18 -4.65
N LEU A 168 19.34 17.52 -4.04
CA LEU A 168 20.09 17.88 -2.83
C LEU A 168 20.81 19.22 -2.98
N TYR A 169 21.42 19.49 -4.06
CA TYR A 169 22.04 20.77 -4.34
C TYR A 169 21.03 21.93 -4.32
N GLN A 170 19.93 21.80 -5.03
CA GLN A 170 18.91 22.85 -5.11
C GLN A 170 18.32 23.21 -3.75
N TYR A 171 18.12 22.24 -2.90
CA TYR A 171 17.60 22.48 -1.56
C TYR A 171 18.63 23.19 -0.67
N ILE A 172 19.80 22.71 -0.58
CA ILE A 172 20.83 23.37 0.21
C ILE A 172 21.02 24.82 -0.28
N ALA A 173 21.07 25.01 -1.59
CA ALA A 173 21.30 26.33 -2.17
C ALA A 173 20.11 27.27 -2.02
N LYS A 174 18.89 26.81 -2.31
CA LYS A 174 17.70 27.67 -2.40
C LYS A 174 16.94 27.73 -1.08
N GLU A 175 16.59 26.59 -0.52
CA GLU A 175 15.71 26.52 0.66
C GLU A 175 16.51 26.77 1.96
N LEU A 176 17.67 26.14 2.10
CA LEU A 176 18.55 26.31 3.25
C LEU A 176 19.51 27.48 3.09
N LYS A 177 19.46 28.21 1.95
CA LYS A 177 20.32 29.37 1.67
C LYS A 177 21.82 29.09 1.86
N GLY A 178 22.23 27.89 1.43
CA GLY A 178 23.62 27.43 1.50
C GLY A 178 24.10 26.98 2.89
N LYS A 179 23.24 26.87 3.88
CA LYS A 179 23.61 26.46 5.24
C LYS A 179 22.72 25.33 5.73
N VAL A 180 23.30 24.19 6.05
CA VAL A 180 22.56 23.07 6.67
C VAL A 180 22.45 23.31 8.19
N PRO A 181 21.26 23.53 8.74
CA PRO A 181 21.07 23.73 10.17
C PRO A 181 21.41 22.48 10.99
N ALA A 182 21.86 22.68 12.23
CA ALA A 182 22.22 21.58 13.14
C ALA A 182 21.07 20.60 13.44
N VAL A 183 19.82 21.02 13.28
CA VAL A 183 18.63 20.16 13.45
C VAL A 183 18.65 18.92 12.52
N TYR A 184 19.37 19.01 11.41
CA TYR A 184 19.53 17.85 10.51
C TYR A 184 20.51 16.80 11.02
N SER A 185 21.34 17.08 12.00
CA SER A 185 22.20 16.08 12.67
C SER A 185 21.44 15.23 13.70
N GLU A 186 20.22 15.62 14.06
CA GLU A 186 19.38 14.89 15.02
C GLU A 186 18.44 13.91 14.31
N GLN A 187 17.96 12.91 15.05
CA GLN A 187 16.95 11.99 14.52
C GLN A 187 15.66 12.77 14.20
N ALA A 188 15.04 12.45 13.06
CA ALA A 188 13.81 13.11 12.64
C ALA A 188 12.56 12.71 13.45
N GLY A 189 12.63 11.64 14.25
CA GLY A 189 11.46 11.08 14.97
C GLY A 189 10.36 10.57 14.04
N ARG A 190 10.71 10.16 12.81
CA ARG A 190 9.74 9.67 11.83
C ARG A 190 9.47 8.18 11.97
N ILE A 191 10.40 7.45 12.57
CA ILE A 191 10.35 6.01 12.76
C ILE A 191 10.61 5.74 14.23
N ASP A 192 9.61 5.22 14.92
CA ASP A 192 9.71 4.82 16.30
C ASP A 192 9.84 3.31 16.45
N TYR A 193 10.64 2.88 17.40
CA TYR A 193 10.87 1.48 17.72
C TYR A 193 10.18 1.13 19.02
N ILE A 194 9.13 0.33 18.91
CA ILE A 194 8.37 -0.12 20.07
C ILE A 194 9.04 -1.37 20.65
N LYS A 195 9.81 -1.18 21.71
CA LYS A 195 10.53 -2.24 22.41
C LYS A 195 9.67 -2.92 23.48
N LEU A 196 10.07 -4.14 23.86
CA LEU A 196 9.52 -4.93 24.97
C LEU A 196 9.50 -4.19 26.34
N ALA A 197 10.20 -3.07 26.49
CA ALA A 197 10.18 -2.27 27.73
C ALA A 197 8.75 -1.85 28.15
N ARG A 198 7.82 -1.77 27.19
CA ARG A 198 6.40 -1.50 27.47
C ARG A 198 5.70 -2.72 28.07
N GLN A 199 6.10 -3.94 27.69
CA GLN A 199 5.56 -5.16 28.28
C GLN A 199 6.00 -5.33 29.74
N SER A 200 7.26 -5.05 30.05
CA SER A 200 7.73 -5.09 31.45
C SER A 200 7.16 -3.97 32.33
N GLN A 201 6.79 -2.82 31.75
CA GLN A 201 6.04 -1.81 32.49
C GLN A 201 4.59 -2.22 32.73
N ILE A 202 3.94 -2.84 31.75
CA ILE A 202 2.60 -3.44 31.90
C ILE A 202 2.64 -4.55 32.95
N ASP A 203 3.64 -5.41 32.91
CA ASP A 203 3.83 -6.49 33.92
C ASP A 203 4.07 -5.92 35.33
N ALA A 204 4.82 -4.83 35.46
CA ALA A 204 5.05 -4.14 36.74
C ALA A 204 3.78 -3.40 37.23
N GLU A 205 2.95 -2.86 36.37
CA GLU A 205 1.65 -2.28 36.70
C GLU A 205 0.63 -3.37 37.12
N ILE A 206 0.72 -4.57 36.53
CA ILE A 206 -0.06 -5.75 36.93
C ILE A 206 0.29 -6.19 38.37
N GLU A 207 1.58 -6.25 38.70
CA GLU A 207 2.05 -6.60 40.04
C GLU A 207 1.66 -5.57 41.12
N SER A 208 1.40 -4.31 40.72
CA SER A 208 1.03 -3.24 41.65
C SER A 208 -0.48 -3.11 41.98
N GLY A 209 -1.32 -4.09 41.62
CA GLY A 209 -2.72 -4.17 42.09
C GLY A 209 -3.75 -3.47 41.19
N VAL A 210 -3.49 -3.33 39.93
CA VAL A 210 -4.41 -2.68 38.93
C VAL A 210 -5.33 -3.70 38.23
N ALA A 211 -5.75 -4.76 38.93
CA ALA A 211 -6.62 -5.82 38.37
C ALA A 211 -7.91 -5.27 37.73
N GLU A 212 -8.50 -4.23 38.30
CA GLU A 212 -9.73 -3.62 37.83
C GLU A 212 -9.58 -2.81 36.52
N ARG A 213 -8.36 -2.27 36.24
CA ARG A 213 -8.03 -1.63 34.98
C ARG A 213 -7.77 -2.62 33.85
N MET A 214 -7.26 -3.80 34.18
CA MET A 214 -6.91 -4.84 33.22
C MET A 214 -8.14 -5.44 32.53
N GLU A 215 -9.27 -5.53 33.23
CA GLU A 215 -10.53 -6.03 32.66
C GLU A 215 -11.01 -5.09 31.53
N ASN A 216 -10.98 -3.78 31.77
CA ASN A 216 -11.33 -2.77 30.75
C ASN A 216 -10.35 -2.77 29.56
N TYR A 217 -9.03 -2.89 29.80
CA TYR A 217 -8.05 -2.96 28.71
C TYR A 217 -8.13 -4.29 27.95
N SER A 218 -8.48 -5.39 28.62
CA SER A 218 -8.71 -6.68 27.97
C SER A 218 -9.90 -6.62 27.01
N GLU A 219 -10.99 -5.94 27.41
CA GLU A 219 -12.16 -5.72 26.56
C GLU A 219 -11.84 -4.78 25.38
N GLU A 220 -11.07 -3.71 25.63
CA GLU A 220 -10.65 -2.78 24.60
C GLU A 220 -9.71 -3.43 23.57
N ILE A 221 -8.73 -4.22 24.04
CA ILE A 221 -7.84 -5.00 23.17
C ILE A 221 -8.64 -6.05 22.37
N ALA A 222 -9.61 -6.70 22.99
CA ALA A 222 -10.48 -7.66 22.28
C ALA A 222 -11.30 -6.97 21.21
N ALA A 223 -11.87 -5.79 21.52
CA ALA A 223 -12.63 -4.98 20.56
C ALA A 223 -11.74 -4.50 19.39
N LEU A 224 -10.53 -4.02 19.68
CA LEU A 224 -9.57 -3.60 18.66
C LEU A 224 -9.11 -4.77 17.78
N ARG A 225 -8.91 -5.96 18.37
CA ARG A 225 -8.57 -7.18 17.59
C ARG A 225 -9.72 -7.58 16.66
N GLU A 226 -10.94 -7.47 17.13
CA GLU A 226 -12.13 -7.72 16.30
C GLU A 226 -12.24 -6.70 15.17
N GLU A 227 -12.00 -5.42 15.47
CA GLU A 227 -11.99 -4.36 14.46
C GLU A 227 -10.90 -4.59 13.41
N ILE A 228 -9.68 -4.91 13.82
CA ILE A 228 -8.58 -5.28 12.92
C ILE A 228 -8.95 -6.48 12.06
N ALA A 229 -9.58 -7.50 12.63
CA ALA A 229 -10.03 -8.66 11.86
C ALA A 229 -11.07 -8.27 10.80
N ILE A 230 -12.00 -7.38 11.14
CA ILE A 230 -12.97 -6.84 10.19
C ILE A 230 -12.28 -6.03 9.10
N GLN A 231 -11.32 -5.18 9.44
CA GLN A 231 -10.57 -4.38 8.46
C GLN A 231 -9.79 -5.26 7.48
N LYS A 232 -9.10 -6.30 7.97
CA LYS A 232 -8.42 -7.29 7.11
C LYS A 232 -9.38 -7.94 6.10
N GLU A 233 -10.59 -8.30 6.54
CA GLU A 233 -11.61 -8.85 5.64
C GLU A 233 -12.14 -7.81 4.64
N ILE A 234 -12.26 -6.55 5.04
CA ILE A 234 -12.67 -5.44 4.16
C ILE A 234 -11.63 -5.27 3.05
N ILE A 235 -10.35 -5.24 3.42
CA ILE A 235 -9.24 -5.16 2.47
C ILE A 235 -9.31 -6.33 1.49
N ALA A 236 -9.42 -7.57 1.99
CA ALA A 236 -9.53 -8.74 1.16
C ALA A 236 -10.72 -8.66 0.16
N VAL A 237 -11.87 -8.13 0.58
CA VAL A 237 -13.01 -7.92 -0.33
C VAL A 237 -12.68 -6.87 -1.39
N LYS A 238 -12.07 -5.74 -1.01
CA LYS A 238 -11.79 -4.62 -1.92
C LYS A 238 -10.68 -4.95 -2.92
N SER A 239 -9.67 -5.74 -2.54
CA SER A 239 -8.55 -6.14 -3.41
C SER A 239 -8.94 -7.16 -4.49
N VAL A 240 -10.02 -7.93 -4.29
CA VAL A 240 -10.43 -8.96 -5.24
C VAL A 240 -10.85 -8.40 -6.59
N GLN A 241 -10.18 -8.84 -7.62
CA GLN A 241 -10.57 -8.61 -9.00
C GLN A 241 -11.46 -9.74 -9.52
N ILE A 242 -12.49 -9.39 -10.27
CA ILE A 242 -13.43 -10.33 -10.85
C ILE A 242 -13.31 -10.33 -12.37
N LYS A 243 -12.99 -11.48 -12.96
CA LYS A 243 -12.98 -11.68 -14.41
C LYS A 243 -14.20 -12.51 -14.82
N ALA A 244 -15.17 -11.85 -15.47
CA ALA A 244 -16.41 -12.49 -15.92
C ALA A 244 -16.35 -12.91 -17.38
N SER A 245 -16.98 -14.05 -17.68
CA SER A 245 -17.22 -14.57 -19.03
C SER A 245 -18.67 -14.95 -19.20
N SER A 246 -19.15 -15.04 -20.44
CA SER A 246 -20.53 -15.45 -20.74
C SER A 246 -20.58 -16.42 -21.92
N ALA A 247 -21.48 -17.37 -21.88
CA ALA A 247 -21.77 -18.32 -22.94
C ALA A 247 -23.27 -18.36 -23.22
N LEU A 248 -23.62 -18.43 -24.51
CA LEU A 248 -25.00 -18.68 -24.91
C LEU A 248 -25.26 -20.19 -24.81
N GLN A 249 -26.30 -20.56 -24.12
CA GLN A 249 -26.81 -21.92 -24.05
C GLN A 249 -28.20 -22.00 -24.67
N ARG A 250 -28.47 -23.08 -25.36
CA ARG A 250 -29.78 -23.41 -25.94
C ARG A 250 -30.33 -24.67 -25.30
N SER A 251 -31.62 -24.68 -25.00
CA SER A 251 -32.34 -25.87 -24.56
C SER A 251 -33.69 -25.84 -25.26
N GLY A 252 -33.82 -26.54 -26.37
CA GLY A 252 -34.95 -26.42 -27.28
C GLY A 252 -35.09 -25.00 -27.84
N SER A 253 -36.27 -24.45 -27.82
CA SER A 253 -36.58 -23.06 -28.21
C SER A 253 -36.13 -22.00 -27.20
N LYS A 254 -35.76 -22.40 -25.97
CA LYS A 254 -35.39 -21.48 -24.89
C LYS A 254 -33.89 -21.11 -24.99
N ARG A 255 -33.62 -19.81 -24.95
CA ARG A 255 -32.28 -19.23 -24.95
C ARG A 255 -31.90 -18.85 -23.53
N LYS A 256 -30.67 -19.20 -23.14
CA LYS A 256 -30.11 -18.91 -21.82
C LYS A 256 -28.72 -18.32 -21.98
N VAL A 257 -28.34 -17.38 -21.11
CA VAL A 257 -26.97 -16.87 -21.02
C VAL A 257 -26.39 -17.36 -19.71
N LYS A 258 -25.42 -18.25 -19.78
CA LYS A 258 -24.63 -18.66 -18.62
C LYS A 258 -23.47 -17.71 -18.42
N LEU A 259 -23.38 -17.11 -17.26
CA LEU A 259 -22.27 -16.33 -16.78
C LEU A 259 -21.44 -17.18 -15.83
N SER A 260 -20.13 -17.04 -15.90
CA SER A 260 -19.19 -17.56 -14.92
C SER A 260 -18.11 -16.53 -14.66
N TRP A 261 -17.55 -16.54 -13.50
CA TRP A 261 -16.46 -15.61 -13.15
C TRP A 261 -15.44 -16.28 -12.25
N ARG A 262 -14.22 -15.73 -12.30
CA ARG A 262 -13.10 -16.12 -11.47
C ARG A 262 -12.68 -14.92 -10.65
N LEU A 263 -12.16 -15.17 -9.47
CA LEU A 263 -11.58 -14.19 -8.56
C LEU A 263 -10.07 -14.23 -8.69
N SER A 264 -9.39 -13.11 -8.47
CA SER A 264 -7.93 -13.08 -8.31
C SER A 264 -7.49 -13.85 -7.07
N GLU A 265 -8.27 -13.75 -6.00
CA GLU A 265 -8.06 -14.43 -4.73
C GLU A 265 -9.37 -14.98 -4.18
N LYS A 266 -9.28 -16.04 -3.37
CA LYS A 266 -10.42 -16.61 -2.68
C LYS A 266 -10.74 -15.80 -1.43
N VAL A 267 -11.96 -15.27 -1.36
CA VAL A 267 -12.51 -14.64 -0.16
C VAL A 267 -13.73 -15.43 0.29
N ASP A 268 -13.67 -15.99 1.50
CA ASP A 268 -14.75 -16.80 2.03
C ASP A 268 -15.99 -15.94 2.38
N GLY A 269 -17.17 -16.50 2.16
CA GLY A 269 -18.44 -15.81 2.41
C GLY A 269 -18.80 -14.70 1.43
N LEU A 270 -18.02 -14.50 0.35
CA LEU A 270 -18.32 -13.50 -0.67
C LEU A 270 -19.58 -13.91 -1.44
N LYS A 271 -20.55 -12.99 -1.51
CA LYS A 271 -21.75 -13.08 -2.35
C LYS A 271 -21.62 -12.17 -3.55
N TYR A 272 -22.38 -12.40 -4.60
CA TYR A 272 -22.23 -11.69 -5.87
C TYR A 272 -23.55 -11.04 -6.28
N GLN A 273 -23.46 -9.83 -6.82
CA GLN A 273 -24.53 -9.13 -7.50
C GLN A 273 -24.26 -9.10 -8.99
N ILE A 274 -25.24 -9.55 -9.78
CA ILE A 274 -25.20 -9.54 -11.24
C ILE A 274 -26.07 -8.43 -11.75
N TYR A 275 -25.52 -7.61 -12.65
CA TYR A 275 -26.22 -6.52 -13.30
C TYR A 275 -26.27 -6.76 -14.80
N LYS A 276 -27.41 -6.40 -15.41
CA LYS A 276 -27.70 -6.58 -16.84
C LYS A 276 -28.10 -5.26 -17.47
N SER A 277 -27.65 -5.04 -18.72
CA SER A 277 -28.07 -3.92 -19.55
C SER A 277 -28.19 -4.35 -21.03
N GLN A 278 -28.90 -3.56 -21.82
CA GLN A 278 -28.83 -3.62 -23.30
C GLN A 278 -27.88 -2.57 -23.89
N LYS A 279 -27.33 -1.68 -23.07
CA LYS A 279 -26.29 -0.69 -23.44
C LYS A 279 -24.97 -1.09 -22.78
N ARG A 280 -23.86 -0.95 -23.52
CA ARG A 280 -22.54 -1.40 -23.03
C ARG A 280 -22.08 -0.63 -21.80
N ASN A 281 -22.24 0.66 -21.79
CA ASN A 281 -21.63 1.56 -20.79
C ASN A 281 -22.65 2.15 -19.79
N SER A 282 -23.93 1.87 -19.93
CA SER A 282 -24.97 2.49 -19.08
C SER A 282 -26.19 1.59 -18.88
N GLY A 283 -27.14 2.02 -18.05
CA GLY A 283 -28.45 1.38 -17.87
C GLY A 283 -28.42 0.02 -17.19
N TYR A 284 -27.39 -0.29 -16.43
CA TYR A 284 -27.27 -1.54 -15.70
C TYR A 284 -28.25 -1.60 -14.53
N LYS A 285 -29.07 -2.65 -14.51
CA LYS A 285 -29.99 -2.95 -13.40
C LYS A 285 -29.58 -4.28 -12.76
N LYS A 286 -29.64 -4.35 -11.43
CA LYS A 286 -29.42 -5.60 -10.69
C LYS A 286 -30.46 -6.62 -11.11
N CYS A 287 -30.01 -7.79 -11.56
CA CYS A 287 -30.92 -8.87 -12.02
C CYS A 287 -30.84 -10.11 -11.14
N PHE A 288 -29.75 -10.32 -10.38
CA PHE A 288 -29.64 -11.49 -9.53
C PHE A 288 -28.59 -11.30 -8.42
N THR A 289 -28.68 -12.13 -7.39
CA THR A 289 -27.73 -12.24 -6.30
C THR A 289 -27.48 -13.73 -6.01
N THR A 290 -26.21 -14.12 -5.82
CA THR A 290 -25.83 -15.54 -5.59
C THR A 290 -24.56 -15.64 -4.75
N SER A 291 -24.34 -16.77 -4.09
CA SER A 291 -23.06 -17.17 -3.51
C SER A 291 -22.19 -18.01 -4.45
N LYS A 292 -22.75 -18.47 -5.57
CA LYS A 292 -22.02 -19.27 -6.56
C LYS A 292 -21.31 -18.38 -7.57
N GLN A 293 -20.18 -18.81 -8.10
CA GLN A 293 -19.44 -18.11 -9.15
C GLN A 293 -20.01 -18.34 -10.56
N THR A 294 -21.30 -18.67 -10.63
CA THR A 294 -22.05 -18.86 -11.87
C THR A 294 -23.48 -18.36 -11.72
N PHE A 295 -24.04 -17.89 -12.82
CA PHE A 295 -25.44 -17.50 -12.94
C PHE A 295 -25.95 -17.80 -14.33
N THR A 296 -27.18 -18.31 -14.45
CA THR A 296 -27.81 -18.54 -15.75
C THR A 296 -29.05 -17.64 -15.88
N ASN A 297 -28.98 -16.67 -16.77
CA ASN A 297 -30.13 -15.84 -17.13
C ASN A 297 -31.04 -16.62 -18.09
N THR A 298 -32.25 -16.91 -17.64
CA THR A 298 -33.24 -17.71 -18.37
C THR A 298 -34.45 -16.90 -18.88
N SER A 299 -34.53 -15.61 -18.51
CA SER A 299 -35.70 -14.79 -18.80
C SER A 299 -35.34 -13.42 -19.39
N GLY A 300 -36.26 -12.79 -20.07
CA GLY A 300 -36.12 -11.46 -20.63
C GLY A 300 -35.02 -11.34 -21.71
N LEU A 301 -34.78 -12.42 -22.48
CA LEU A 301 -33.82 -12.46 -23.57
C LEU A 301 -34.58 -12.48 -24.90
N LYS A 302 -34.44 -11.39 -25.67
CA LYS A 302 -35.09 -11.24 -27.00
C LYS A 302 -34.07 -11.56 -28.10
N LYS A 303 -34.50 -12.34 -29.13
CA LYS A 303 -33.70 -12.66 -30.32
C LYS A 303 -33.21 -11.36 -30.99
N GLY A 304 -31.97 -11.36 -31.48
CA GLY A 304 -31.33 -10.23 -32.13
C GLY A 304 -30.76 -9.17 -31.18
N LYS A 305 -31.11 -9.16 -29.91
CA LYS A 305 -30.62 -8.17 -28.94
C LYS A 305 -29.32 -8.63 -28.28
N THR A 306 -28.47 -7.68 -27.95
CA THR A 306 -27.25 -7.90 -27.17
C THR A 306 -27.50 -7.53 -25.71
N TYR A 307 -27.04 -8.38 -24.81
CA TYR A 307 -27.11 -8.13 -23.36
C TYR A 307 -25.68 -8.11 -22.81
N TYR A 308 -25.44 -7.09 -22.00
CA TYR A 308 -24.19 -6.83 -21.31
C TYR A 308 -24.37 -7.14 -19.82
N TYR A 309 -23.38 -7.77 -19.24
CA TYR A 309 -23.38 -8.17 -17.84
C TYR A 309 -22.11 -7.69 -17.16
N LYS A 310 -22.26 -7.29 -15.91
CA LYS A 310 -21.13 -7.06 -14.99
C LYS A 310 -21.48 -7.65 -13.63
N VAL A 311 -20.46 -8.07 -12.92
CA VAL A 311 -20.57 -8.72 -11.61
C VAL A 311 -19.71 -7.95 -10.63
N ARG A 312 -20.18 -7.83 -9.40
CA ARG A 312 -19.35 -7.44 -8.26
C ARG A 312 -19.59 -8.39 -7.10
N GLY A 313 -18.56 -8.66 -6.33
CA GLY A 313 -18.66 -9.32 -5.04
C GLY A 313 -19.16 -8.34 -3.97
N TYR A 314 -19.72 -8.88 -2.89
CA TYR A 314 -20.02 -8.11 -1.69
C TYR A 314 -20.05 -9.00 -0.45
N LYS A 315 -19.67 -8.42 0.68
CA LYS A 315 -19.75 -9.04 2.00
C LYS A 315 -20.30 -8.05 3.02
N TYR A 316 -20.99 -8.53 4.02
CA TYR A 316 -21.50 -7.71 5.13
C TYR A 316 -20.53 -7.87 6.31
N LEU A 317 -19.90 -6.80 6.74
CA LEU A 317 -18.89 -6.78 7.79
C LEU A 317 -19.11 -5.53 8.65
N GLY A 318 -18.97 -5.64 9.95
CA GLY A 318 -19.06 -4.50 10.86
C GLY A 318 -20.29 -3.61 10.66
N GLY A 319 -21.46 -4.18 10.37
CA GLY A 319 -22.69 -3.41 10.16
C GLY A 319 -22.88 -2.79 8.78
N LYS A 320 -21.94 -2.99 7.82
CA LYS A 320 -21.98 -2.37 6.48
C LYS A 320 -21.70 -3.40 5.38
N TYR A 321 -22.10 -3.04 4.15
CA TYR A 321 -21.77 -3.82 2.95
C TYR A 321 -20.54 -3.26 2.27
N TYR A 322 -19.55 -4.15 2.03
CA TYR A 322 -18.36 -3.86 1.27
C TYR A 322 -18.39 -4.57 -0.07
N TYR A 323 -17.81 -3.96 -1.09
CA TYR A 323 -17.93 -4.42 -2.46
C TYR A 323 -16.55 -4.52 -3.11
N THR A 324 -16.37 -5.54 -3.95
CA THR A 324 -15.23 -5.57 -4.88
C THR A 324 -15.40 -4.52 -5.97
N ALA A 325 -14.35 -4.23 -6.69
CA ALA A 325 -14.45 -3.56 -7.98
C ALA A 325 -15.42 -4.33 -8.91
N TRP A 326 -15.94 -3.65 -9.93
CA TRP A 326 -16.74 -4.29 -10.96
C TRP A 326 -15.88 -5.19 -11.84
N SER A 327 -16.40 -6.34 -12.21
CA SER A 327 -15.78 -7.17 -13.26
C SER A 327 -15.69 -6.41 -14.60
N ASN A 328 -14.89 -6.94 -15.50
CA ASN A 328 -15.04 -6.61 -16.93
C ASN A 328 -16.49 -6.82 -17.38
N VAL A 329 -16.89 -6.06 -18.41
CA VAL A 329 -18.18 -6.23 -19.05
C VAL A 329 -18.14 -7.46 -19.95
N SER A 330 -18.95 -8.47 -19.64
CA SER A 330 -19.16 -9.62 -20.51
C SER A 330 -20.48 -9.48 -21.27
N TYR A 331 -20.56 -9.93 -22.50
CA TYR A 331 -21.76 -9.74 -23.33
C TYR A 331 -22.09 -10.94 -24.20
N ARG A 332 -23.36 -11.06 -24.60
CA ARG A 332 -23.84 -12.01 -25.62
C ARG A 332 -24.97 -11.41 -26.45
N LYS A 333 -24.86 -11.62 -27.76
CA LYS A 333 -25.96 -11.41 -28.71
C LYS A 333 -26.80 -12.68 -28.72
N ILE A 334 -28.11 -12.51 -28.65
CA ILE A 334 -29.06 -13.60 -28.66
C ILE A 334 -29.42 -13.93 -30.12
N SER A 335 -28.84 -14.99 -30.60
CA SER A 335 -29.10 -15.51 -31.97
C SER A 335 -30.33 -16.40 -32.05
#